data_5baee0c2dc7ee458f267b739824d4627
#
_entry.id   5baee0c2dc7ee458f267b739824d4627
#
_cell.length_a   1.000
_cell.length_b   1.000
_cell.length_c   1.000
_cell.angle_alpha   90.00
_cell.angle_beta   90.00
_cell.angle_gamma   90.00
#
_symmetry.space_group_name_H-M   'P 1'
#
loop_
_entity.id
_entity.type
_entity.pdbx_description
1 polymer ?
#
loop_
_entity_poly.entity_id
_entity_poly.type
_entity_poly.pdbx_seq_one_letter_code
_entity_poly.pdbx_strand_id
1 'polypeptide(L)'
;MPTDIQRNSVETPAVSASGAGLPPPAHHSLGEGGPEEFLSLRDILVMILRRRRAIAVFVLLTTLVAGVFFITRPRQYKAEGYLQVITPVSQEGLVDKELFETMIASHLQKVSSAYIARNVAALLNNQGEKIISSEPAKTIKITRPPKTDLIRLVAEEASVDKALLIVRLWVREYLESIQKNNIHAALSQTRSLLKQAQSDLMEKQATVDKMRAQVAQSSPLITLSRAVDDRQIWSDLAQKAAPDPEALKKLAEIHIKGQEQSEEYIDLKKAMLVTEQKLSEVLARRNLYQEVERLLEVRISVNGSDKSVKIGAEDKKYSSEAELYVNTVMKSSEIVQFGEPGLISATRGALKKTGLFFIASLGLACFCAFVREWGKGLLSSR
;
A
#
# COMPACT_ATOMS: atom_id res chain seq x y z
N MET A 1 -5.09 -11.93 34.38
CA MET A 1 -5.77 -13.22 34.05
C MET A 1 -4.92 -13.89 32.99
N PRO A 2 -4.24 -14.99 33.33
CA PRO A 2 -3.45 -15.75 32.36
C PRO A 2 -4.31 -16.84 31.74
N THR A 3 -4.27 -16.95 30.42
CA THR A 3 -4.91 -18.01 29.64
C THR A 3 -3.90 -19.10 29.36
N ASP A 4 -4.20 -20.28 29.88
CA ASP A 4 -3.48 -21.53 29.72
C ASP A 4 -3.39 -21.98 28.28
N ILE A 5 -2.17 -22.25 27.81
CA ILE A 5 -1.90 -22.94 26.54
C ILE A 5 -1.83 -24.44 26.86
N GLN A 6 -2.89 -25.17 26.52
CA GLN A 6 -2.90 -26.63 26.55
C GLN A 6 -1.91 -27.20 25.51
N ARG A 7 -0.88 -27.86 26.01
CA ARG A 7 -0.01 -28.78 25.25
C ARG A 7 -0.75 -30.09 25.05
N ASN A 8 -1.15 -30.39 23.84
CA ASN A 8 -1.56 -31.76 23.45
C ASN A 8 -0.32 -32.62 23.26
N SER A 9 -0.12 -33.50 24.19
CA SER A 9 0.83 -34.62 24.12
C SER A 9 0.18 -35.73 23.28
N VAL A 10 0.79 -36.08 22.17
CA VAL A 10 0.41 -37.25 21.36
C VAL A 10 1.01 -38.49 22.02
N GLU A 11 0.16 -39.28 22.62
CA GLU A 11 0.49 -40.62 23.14
C GLU A 11 0.63 -41.61 21.97
N THR A 12 1.80 -42.27 21.92
CA THR A 12 2.06 -43.41 21.04
C THR A 12 1.57 -44.67 21.74
N PRO A 13 0.73 -45.52 21.15
CA PRO A 13 0.35 -46.78 21.74
C PRO A 13 1.48 -47.84 21.58
N ALA A 14 1.87 -48.40 22.68
CA ALA A 14 2.75 -49.56 22.75
C ALA A 14 2.02 -50.82 22.24
N VAL A 15 2.60 -51.50 21.26
CA VAL A 15 2.11 -52.77 20.77
C VAL A 15 2.78 -53.88 21.57
N SER A 16 1.98 -54.56 22.37
CA SER A 16 2.35 -55.79 23.10
C SER A 16 2.53 -56.95 22.14
N ALA A 17 3.71 -57.54 22.14
CA ALA A 17 3.98 -58.81 21.51
C ALA A 17 3.42 -59.96 22.37
N SER A 18 2.45 -60.67 21.89
CA SER A 18 2.02 -61.98 22.45
C SER A 18 2.46 -63.09 21.49
N GLY A 19 3.30 -63.96 22.02
CA GLY A 19 3.81 -65.12 21.28
C GLY A 19 2.75 -66.21 21.13
N ALA A 20 2.68 -66.77 19.96
CA ALA A 20 1.99 -68.03 19.70
C ALA A 20 2.86 -68.84 18.72
N GLY A 21 3.14 -70.11 19.12
CA GLY A 21 4.08 -71.02 18.52
C GLY A 21 3.79 -71.37 17.07
N LEU A 22 4.87 -71.53 16.31
CA LEU A 22 4.92 -72.01 14.94
C LEU A 22 4.94 -73.54 14.94
N PRO A 23 4.11 -74.18 14.09
CA PRO A 23 4.31 -75.60 13.73
C PRO A 23 5.47 -75.74 12.76
N PRO A 24 6.11 -76.94 12.69
CA PRO A 24 7.30 -77.17 11.87
C PRO A 24 6.97 -77.12 10.36
N PRO A 25 7.93 -76.67 9.53
CA PRO A 25 7.67 -76.50 8.09
C PRO A 25 7.65 -77.86 7.40
N ALA A 26 6.59 -78.08 6.66
CA ALA A 26 6.50 -79.17 5.69
C ALA A 26 7.48 -78.92 4.55
N HIS A 27 8.37 -79.86 4.31
CA HIS A 27 9.23 -79.89 3.14
C HIS A 27 8.40 -80.03 1.87
N HIS A 28 8.09 -78.92 1.23
CA HIS A 28 7.72 -78.91 -0.16
C HIS A 28 8.99 -78.81 -0.98
N SER A 29 9.36 -79.90 -1.62
CA SER A 29 10.29 -79.94 -2.73
C SER A 29 9.60 -79.21 -3.89
N LEU A 30 9.86 -77.92 -4.01
CA LEU A 30 9.54 -77.16 -5.18
C LEU A 30 10.74 -77.13 -6.10
N GLY A 31 10.40 -77.47 -7.36
CA GLY A 31 11.22 -77.66 -8.49
C GLY A 31 12.31 -76.63 -8.70
N GLU A 32 13.31 -77.07 -9.35
CA GLU A 32 14.41 -76.36 -9.97
C GLU A 32 13.88 -75.18 -10.77
N GLY A 33 13.61 -74.07 -10.10
CA GLY A 33 13.55 -72.73 -10.74
C GLY A 33 14.99 -72.34 -10.98
N GLY A 34 15.36 -72.23 -12.23
CA GLY A 34 16.68 -71.79 -12.63
C GLY A 34 17.08 -70.48 -11.90
N PRO A 35 18.38 -70.25 -11.66
CA PRO A 35 18.86 -69.11 -10.95
C PRO A 35 18.33 -67.85 -11.70
N GLU A 36 17.44 -67.11 -11.05
CA GLU A 36 17.21 -65.73 -11.45
C GLU A 36 18.58 -65.05 -11.39
N GLU A 37 19.22 -64.92 -12.53
CA GLU A 37 20.48 -64.21 -12.69
C GLU A 37 20.19 -62.75 -12.31
N PHE A 38 20.22 -62.44 -11.02
CA PHE A 38 20.34 -61.06 -10.58
C PHE A 38 21.60 -60.49 -11.20
N LEU A 39 21.45 -59.62 -12.19
CA LEU A 39 22.56 -58.90 -12.81
C LEU A 39 23.43 -58.29 -11.71
N SER A 40 24.62 -58.91 -11.54
CA SER A 40 25.58 -58.42 -10.56
C SER A 40 26.04 -57.02 -10.96
N LEU A 41 26.23 -56.12 -9.97
CA LEU A 41 26.86 -54.81 -10.22
C LEU A 41 28.16 -54.92 -11.04
N ARG A 42 28.88 -56.02 -10.85
CA ARG A 42 30.09 -56.35 -11.59
C ARG A 42 29.82 -56.56 -13.09
N ASP A 43 28.71 -57.23 -13.44
CA ASP A 43 28.34 -57.50 -14.82
C ASP A 43 27.93 -56.20 -15.54
N ILE A 44 27.21 -55.32 -14.84
CA ILE A 44 26.87 -53.98 -15.34
C ILE A 44 28.16 -53.18 -15.62
N LEU A 45 29.12 -53.22 -14.71
CA LEU A 45 30.40 -52.50 -14.85
C LEU A 45 31.21 -53.01 -16.03
N VAL A 46 31.30 -54.34 -16.20
CA VAL A 46 31.99 -54.98 -17.32
C VAL A 46 31.32 -54.62 -18.67
N MET A 47 29.98 -54.58 -18.73
CA MET A 47 29.22 -54.15 -19.91
C MET A 47 29.53 -52.69 -20.30
N ILE A 48 29.58 -51.78 -19.33
CA ILE A 48 29.94 -50.39 -19.53
C ILE A 48 31.38 -50.25 -20.04
N LEU A 49 32.32 -50.95 -19.39
CA LEU A 49 33.74 -50.94 -19.78
C LEU A 49 33.99 -51.50 -21.18
N ARG A 50 33.27 -52.52 -21.58
CA ARG A 50 33.35 -53.10 -22.92
C ARG A 50 32.94 -52.10 -24.01
N ARG A 51 32.00 -51.16 -23.69
CA ARG A 51 31.50 -50.15 -24.63
C ARG A 51 32.04 -48.72 -24.38
N ARG A 52 33.08 -48.58 -23.57
CA ARG A 52 33.65 -47.29 -23.17
C ARG A 52 33.91 -46.31 -24.31
N ARG A 53 34.36 -46.85 -25.49
CA ARG A 53 34.62 -45.99 -26.66
C ARG A 53 33.33 -45.40 -27.25
N ALA A 54 32.29 -46.20 -27.38
CA ALA A 54 30.99 -45.73 -27.90
C ALA A 54 30.32 -44.73 -26.95
N ILE A 55 30.36 -45.01 -25.66
CA ILE A 55 29.86 -44.11 -24.60
C ILE A 55 30.64 -42.79 -24.64
N ALA A 56 31.96 -42.84 -24.67
CA ALA A 56 32.81 -41.65 -24.73
C ALA A 56 32.53 -40.79 -25.97
N VAL A 57 32.43 -41.39 -27.16
CA VAL A 57 32.11 -40.66 -28.40
C VAL A 57 30.73 -40.01 -28.33
N PHE A 58 29.72 -40.73 -27.83
CA PHE A 58 28.35 -40.19 -27.69
C PHE A 58 28.31 -39.02 -26.70
N VAL A 59 28.91 -39.17 -25.52
CA VAL A 59 28.98 -38.13 -24.51
C VAL A 59 29.74 -36.91 -25.02
N LEU A 60 30.87 -37.12 -25.69
CA LEU A 60 31.68 -36.03 -26.25
C LEU A 60 30.90 -35.26 -27.31
N LEU A 61 30.23 -35.97 -28.23
CA LEU A 61 29.47 -35.35 -29.33
C LEU A 61 28.25 -34.58 -28.79
N THR A 62 27.48 -35.16 -27.87
CA THR A 62 26.33 -34.51 -27.27
C THR A 62 26.74 -33.32 -26.41
N THR A 63 27.84 -33.41 -25.67
CA THR A 63 28.37 -32.30 -24.86
C THR A 63 28.92 -31.18 -25.74
N LEU A 64 29.56 -31.52 -26.86
CA LEU A 64 30.08 -30.53 -27.82
C LEU A 64 28.89 -29.76 -28.45
N VAL A 65 27.87 -30.45 -28.92
CA VAL A 65 26.67 -29.83 -29.49
C VAL A 65 25.99 -28.95 -28.46
N ALA A 66 25.80 -29.42 -27.22
CA ALA A 66 25.22 -28.64 -26.13
C ALA A 66 26.11 -27.43 -25.79
N GLY A 67 27.43 -27.60 -25.76
CA GLY A 67 28.39 -26.54 -25.52
C GLY A 67 28.29 -25.41 -26.53
N VAL A 68 28.31 -25.77 -27.84
CA VAL A 68 28.12 -24.82 -28.94
C VAL A 68 26.79 -24.09 -28.79
N PHE A 69 25.71 -24.81 -28.54
CA PHE A 69 24.37 -24.24 -28.37
C PHE A 69 24.31 -23.24 -27.19
N PHE A 70 24.90 -23.55 -26.04
CA PHE A 70 24.90 -22.63 -24.89
C PHE A 70 25.87 -21.47 -25.05
N ILE A 71 26.96 -21.60 -25.82
CA ILE A 71 27.89 -20.51 -26.10
C ILE A 71 27.32 -19.55 -27.15
N THR A 72 26.55 -20.05 -28.10
CA THR A 72 25.93 -19.24 -29.16
C THR A 72 24.68 -18.52 -28.70
N ARG A 73 24.08 -18.92 -27.57
CA ARG A 73 22.95 -18.19 -27.00
C ARG A 73 23.36 -16.77 -26.57
N PRO A 74 22.56 -15.76 -26.88
CA PRO A 74 22.81 -14.38 -26.45
C PRO A 74 22.90 -14.31 -24.91
N ARG A 75 23.85 -13.53 -24.43
CA ARG A 75 23.99 -13.29 -22.99
C ARG A 75 22.72 -12.61 -22.49
N GLN A 76 22.22 -13.05 -21.34
CA GLN A 76 21.12 -12.40 -20.66
C GLN A 76 21.71 -11.54 -19.54
N TYR A 77 21.39 -10.27 -19.57
CA TYR A 77 21.75 -9.29 -18.54
C TYR A 77 20.59 -9.14 -17.57
N LYS A 78 20.92 -9.04 -16.28
CA LYS A 78 19.94 -8.82 -15.22
C LYS A 78 20.15 -7.44 -14.64
N ALA A 79 19.11 -6.63 -14.69
CA ALA A 79 19.04 -5.37 -13.98
C ALA A 79 18.10 -5.51 -12.79
N GLU A 80 18.44 -4.85 -11.70
CA GLU A 80 17.57 -4.79 -10.52
C GLU A 80 17.33 -3.38 -10.06
N GLY A 81 16.16 -3.18 -9.47
CA GLY A 81 15.78 -1.97 -8.77
C GLY A 81 15.00 -2.33 -7.52
N TYR A 82 14.98 -1.43 -6.57
CA TYR A 82 14.31 -1.62 -5.31
C TYR A 82 13.33 -0.50 -5.03
N LEU A 83 12.20 -0.87 -4.45
CA LEU A 83 11.22 0.04 -3.87
C LEU A 83 11.17 -0.24 -2.37
N GLN A 84 11.26 0.79 -1.56
CA GLN A 84 11.14 0.69 -0.11
C GLN A 84 9.76 1.15 0.32
N VAL A 85 9.07 0.31 1.08
CA VAL A 85 7.80 0.65 1.73
C VAL A 85 8.12 1.36 3.04
N ILE A 86 7.63 2.60 3.16
CA ILE A 86 7.84 3.39 4.38
C ILE A 86 6.85 2.91 5.43
N THR A 87 7.37 2.46 6.56
CA THR A 87 6.56 2.01 7.68
C THR A 87 5.87 3.21 8.33
N PRO A 88 4.55 3.22 8.44
CA PRO A 88 3.88 4.25 9.22
C PRO A 88 4.26 4.06 10.70
N VAL A 89 4.89 5.08 11.28
CA VAL A 89 5.15 5.12 12.71
C VAL A 89 3.86 5.59 13.38
N SER A 90 3.27 4.75 14.22
CA SER A 90 2.12 5.16 15.04
C SER A 90 2.55 6.27 16.01
N GLN A 91 1.59 7.08 16.48
CA GLN A 91 1.87 8.14 17.45
C GLN A 91 2.55 7.63 18.74
N GLU A 92 2.44 6.34 19.03
CA GLU A 92 3.06 5.67 20.17
C GLU A 92 4.44 5.08 19.85
N GLY A 93 4.98 5.26 18.64
CA GLY A 93 6.26 4.71 18.22
C GLY A 93 6.27 3.20 17.96
N LEU A 94 5.12 2.55 18.05
CA LEU A 94 4.97 1.11 17.80
C LEU A 94 4.63 0.88 16.33
N VAL A 95 5.40 0.00 15.70
CA VAL A 95 5.10 -0.46 14.33
C VAL A 95 4.06 -1.57 14.42
N ASP A 96 2.88 -1.34 13.87
CA ASP A 96 1.90 -2.39 13.69
C ASP A 96 2.36 -3.33 12.56
N LYS A 97 2.84 -4.51 12.98
CA LYS A 97 3.39 -5.51 12.05
C LYS A 97 2.35 -6.04 11.08
N GLU A 98 1.10 -6.22 11.49
CA GLU A 98 0.03 -6.75 10.62
C GLU A 98 -0.34 -5.72 9.56
N LEU A 99 -0.49 -4.46 9.97
CA LEU A 99 -0.74 -3.36 9.03
C LEU A 99 0.40 -3.25 8.03
N PHE A 100 1.65 -3.31 8.49
CA PHE A 100 2.84 -3.24 7.64
C PHE A 100 2.93 -4.38 6.64
N GLU A 101 2.70 -5.64 7.07
CA GLU A 101 2.67 -6.80 6.16
C GLU A 101 1.55 -6.67 5.11
N THR A 102 0.38 -6.18 5.51
CA THR A 102 -0.74 -5.92 4.61
C THR A 102 -0.41 -4.83 3.59
N MET A 103 0.25 -3.76 4.02
CA MET A 103 0.73 -2.69 3.12
C MET A 103 1.72 -3.23 2.08
N ILE A 104 2.74 -3.97 2.51
CA ILE A 104 3.72 -4.56 1.58
C ILE A 104 3.03 -5.50 0.60
N ALA A 105 2.13 -6.37 1.06
CA ALA A 105 1.39 -7.28 0.19
C ALA A 105 0.55 -6.51 -0.86
N SER A 106 -0.12 -5.42 -0.44
CA SER A 106 -0.86 -4.53 -1.32
C SER A 106 0.04 -3.88 -2.38
N HIS A 107 1.19 -3.34 -1.96
CA HIS A 107 2.16 -2.74 -2.90
C HIS A 107 2.74 -3.78 -3.86
N LEU A 108 3.05 -4.99 -3.37
CA LEU A 108 3.53 -6.09 -4.22
C LEU A 108 2.51 -6.48 -5.29
N GLN A 109 1.24 -6.55 -4.93
CA GLN A 109 0.14 -6.83 -5.87
C GLN A 109 -0.03 -5.69 -6.87
N LYS A 110 0.00 -4.43 -6.43
CA LYS A 110 -0.15 -3.26 -7.28
C LYS A 110 1.01 -3.14 -8.28
N VAL A 111 2.26 -3.29 -7.83
CA VAL A 111 3.45 -3.18 -8.70
C VAL A 111 3.51 -4.31 -9.74
N SER A 112 2.96 -5.49 -9.43
CA SER A 112 2.86 -6.63 -10.35
C SER A 112 1.60 -6.61 -11.23
N SER A 113 0.79 -5.54 -11.15
CA SER A 113 -0.48 -5.48 -11.87
C SER A 113 -0.30 -5.41 -13.39
N ALA A 114 -1.28 -5.96 -14.11
CA ALA A 114 -1.33 -5.90 -15.57
C ALA A 114 -1.44 -4.45 -16.09
N TYR A 115 -1.95 -3.53 -15.28
CA TYR A 115 -2.03 -2.11 -15.61
C TYR A 115 -0.64 -1.50 -15.77
N ILE A 116 0.25 -1.66 -14.79
CA ILE A 116 1.64 -1.18 -14.85
C ILE A 116 2.38 -1.83 -16.03
N ALA A 117 2.20 -3.15 -16.21
CA ALA A 117 2.82 -3.87 -17.32
C ALA A 117 2.43 -3.30 -18.69
N ARG A 118 1.14 -2.96 -18.90
CA ARG A 118 0.67 -2.37 -20.16
C ARG A 118 1.22 -0.97 -20.40
N ASN A 119 1.26 -0.14 -19.37
CA ASN A 119 1.77 1.22 -19.48
C ASN A 119 3.27 1.22 -19.79
N VAL A 120 4.05 0.39 -19.12
CA VAL A 120 5.48 0.22 -19.41
C VAL A 120 5.69 -0.30 -20.83
N ALA A 121 4.87 -1.26 -21.31
CA ALA A 121 4.93 -1.73 -22.68
C ALA A 121 4.65 -0.62 -23.69
N ALA A 122 3.65 0.22 -23.43
CA ALA A 122 3.31 1.35 -24.28
C ALA A 122 4.47 2.38 -24.35
N LEU A 123 5.09 2.67 -23.20
CA LEU A 123 6.25 3.58 -23.13
C LEU A 123 7.46 3.03 -23.90
N LEU A 124 7.75 1.74 -23.78
CA LEU A 124 8.84 1.11 -24.52
C LEU A 124 8.59 1.12 -26.03
N ASN A 125 7.37 0.81 -26.45
CA ASN A 125 6.99 0.87 -27.87
C ASN A 125 7.11 2.27 -28.46
N ASN A 126 6.75 3.30 -27.70
CA ASN A 126 6.89 4.70 -28.11
C ASN A 126 8.35 5.14 -28.28
N GLN A 127 9.28 4.50 -27.55
CA GLN A 127 10.72 4.73 -27.68
C GLN A 127 11.36 3.92 -28.82
N GLY A 128 10.55 3.19 -29.62
CA GLY A 128 11.04 2.36 -30.73
C GLY A 128 11.68 1.04 -30.30
N GLU A 129 11.64 0.72 -29.02
CA GLU A 129 12.18 -0.50 -28.45
C GLU A 129 11.13 -1.62 -28.52
N LYS A 130 11.26 -2.50 -29.54
CA LYS A 130 10.41 -3.69 -29.61
C LYS A 130 10.75 -4.62 -28.45
N ILE A 131 9.78 -4.88 -27.59
CA ILE A 131 9.89 -5.92 -26.57
C ILE A 131 9.85 -7.27 -27.29
N ILE A 132 10.84 -8.12 -27.03
CA ILE A 132 10.93 -9.47 -27.60
C ILE A 132 9.76 -10.33 -27.11
N SER A 133 9.24 -10.04 -25.92
CA SER A 133 8.07 -10.70 -25.35
C SER A 133 6.81 -9.86 -25.57
N SER A 134 5.78 -10.47 -26.16
CA SER A 134 4.44 -9.87 -26.26
C SER A 134 3.78 -9.61 -24.90
N GLU A 135 4.37 -10.14 -23.82
CA GLU A 135 3.91 -9.98 -22.44
C GLU A 135 5.02 -9.39 -21.58
N PRO A 136 5.06 -8.07 -21.37
CA PRO A 136 6.08 -7.42 -20.54
C PRO A 136 6.08 -7.93 -19.09
N ALA A 137 4.97 -8.46 -18.61
CA ALA A 137 4.88 -9.08 -17.29
C ALA A 137 5.78 -10.33 -17.14
N LYS A 138 6.18 -10.97 -18.23
CA LYS A 138 7.10 -12.12 -18.19
C LYS A 138 8.57 -11.72 -18.17
N THR A 139 8.88 -10.48 -18.54
CA THR A 139 10.26 -9.96 -18.60
C THR A 139 10.76 -9.47 -17.25
N ILE A 140 9.86 -9.18 -16.31
CA ILE A 140 10.22 -8.68 -14.99
C ILE A 140 9.76 -9.64 -13.90
N LYS A 141 10.66 -9.95 -12.97
CA LYS A 141 10.36 -10.72 -11.77
C LYS A 141 10.31 -9.79 -10.58
N ILE A 142 9.14 -9.74 -9.93
CA ILE A 142 8.90 -8.89 -8.76
C ILE A 142 8.84 -9.80 -7.54
N THR A 143 9.66 -9.52 -6.54
CA THR A 143 9.77 -10.34 -5.33
C THR A 143 10.03 -9.47 -4.12
N ARG A 144 9.66 -9.95 -2.94
CA ARG A 144 10.07 -9.37 -1.67
C ARG A 144 11.23 -10.18 -1.10
N PRO A 145 12.40 -9.60 -0.82
CA PRO A 145 13.43 -10.28 -0.06
C PRO A 145 12.92 -10.58 1.36
N PRO A 146 13.25 -11.76 1.92
CA PRO A 146 12.74 -12.16 3.23
C PRO A 146 13.13 -11.15 4.33
N LYS A 147 12.18 -10.83 5.20
CA LYS A 147 12.38 -9.94 6.37
C LYS A 147 12.84 -8.51 6.03
N THR A 148 12.48 -8.01 4.86
CA THR A 148 12.79 -6.63 4.46
C THR A 148 11.52 -5.85 4.13
N ASP A 149 11.64 -4.53 4.14
CA ASP A 149 10.67 -3.55 3.67
C ASP A 149 10.83 -3.22 2.19
N LEU A 150 11.66 -4.01 1.48
CA LEU A 150 12.00 -3.79 0.08
C LEU A 150 11.17 -4.69 -0.85
N ILE A 151 10.78 -4.12 -1.98
CA ILE A 151 10.26 -4.83 -3.14
C ILE A 151 11.35 -4.80 -4.21
N ARG A 152 11.80 -5.96 -4.61
CA ARG A 152 12.85 -6.15 -5.61
C ARG A 152 12.23 -6.40 -6.97
N LEU A 153 12.64 -5.62 -7.96
CA LEU A 153 12.29 -5.78 -9.36
C LEU A 153 13.53 -6.25 -10.12
N VAL A 154 13.42 -7.33 -10.87
CA VAL A 154 14.52 -7.89 -11.67
C VAL A 154 14.05 -8.07 -13.10
N ALA A 155 14.67 -7.36 -14.03
CA ALA A 155 14.45 -7.55 -15.46
C ALA A 155 15.59 -8.34 -16.09
N GLU A 156 15.25 -9.28 -17.00
CA GLU A 156 16.22 -10.10 -17.74
C GLU A 156 16.06 -9.83 -19.24
N GLU A 157 17.12 -9.28 -19.86
CA GLU A 157 17.12 -8.93 -21.30
C GLU A 157 18.47 -9.21 -21.97
N ALA A 158 18.44 -9.26 -23.31
CA ALA A 158 19.65 -9.48 -24.09
C ALA A 158 20.59 -8.27 -24.14
N SER A 159 20.11 -7.09 -23.83
CA SER A 159 20.88 -5.83 -23.76
C SER A 159 20.86 -5.27 -22.34
N VAL A 160 22.01 -4.74 -21.93
CA VAL A 160 22.17 -4.03 -20.64
C VAL A 160 21.23 -2.85 -20.55
N ASP A 161 21.23 -2.01 -21.60
CA ASP A 161 20.47 -0.78 -21.62
C ASP A 161 18.96 -1.04 -21.55
N LYS A 162 18.49 -2.09 -22.25
CA LYS A 162 17.09 -2.51 -22.21
C LYS A 162 16.68 -3.03 -20.83
N ALA A 163 17.52 -3.87 -20.21
CA ALA A 163 17.23 -4.37 -18.87
C ALA A 163 17.08 -3.23 -17.85
N LEU A 164 18.02 -2.27 -17.87
CA LEU A 164 17.97 -1.09 -17.00
C LEU A 164 16.78 -0.20 -17.32
N LEU A 165 16.49 0.04 -18.60
CA LEU A 165 15.37 0.87 -19.05
C LEU A 165 14.04 0.28 -18.56
N ILE A 166 13.82 -1.03 -18.69
CA ILE A 166 12.61 -1.71 -18.22
C ILE A 166 12.41 -1.47 -16.72
N VAL A 167 13.47 -1.69 -15.91
CA VAL A 167 13.37 -1.50 -14.46
C VAL A 167 13.08 -0.03 -14.11
N ARG A 168 13.78 0.91 -14.75
CA ARG A 168 13.56 2.36 -14.53
C ARG A 168 12.14 2.79 -14.89
N LEU A 169 11.64 2.37 -16.04
CA LEU A 169 10.29 2.68 -16.48
C LEU A 169 9.24 2.04 -15.55
N TRP A 170 9.49 0.82 -15.08
CA TRP A 170 8.56 0.14 -14.17
C TRP A 170 8.47 0.84 -12.82
N VAL A 171 9.61 1.19 -12.24
CA VAL A 171 9.68 1.95 -10.98
C VAL A 171 9.00 3.30 -11.15
N ARG A 172 9.32 4.04 -12.22
CA ARG A 172 8.73 5.35 -12.49
C ARG A 172 7.23 5.28 -12.65
N GLU A 173 6.73 4.39 -13.52
CA GLU A 173 5.30 4.25 -13.78
C GLU A 173 4.52 3.84 -12.51
N TYR A 174 5.13 2.98 -11.70
CA TYR A 174 4.52 2.59 -10.44
C TYR A 174 4.41 3.76 -9.46
N LEU A 175 5.48 4.53 -9.27
CA LEU A 175 5.47 5.70 -8.39
C LEU A 175 4.51 6.79 -8.90
N GLU A 176 4.46 7.04 -10.20
CA GLU A 176 3.50 7.97 -10.82
C GLU A 176 2.05 7.51 -10.62
N SER A 177 1.79 6.20 -10.72
CA SER A 177 0.47 5.62 -10.46
C SER A 177 0.03 5.82 -9.00
N ILE A 178 0.92 5.62 -8.03
CA ILE A 178 0.62 5.88 -6.62
C ILE A 178 0.33 7.35 -6.40
N GLN A 179 1.18 8.22 -6.93
CA GLN A 179 1.01 9.66 -6.80
C GLN A 179 -0.34 10.13 -7.36
N LYS A 180 -0.74 9.63 -8.55
CA LYS A 180 -2.07 9.89 -9.11
C LYS A 180 -3.19 9.42 -8.19
N ASN A 181 -3.08 8.21 -7.65
CA ASN A 181 -4.08 7.68 -6.74
C ASN A 181 -4.19 8.50 -5.45
N ASN A 182 -3.06 8.95 -4.90
CA ASN A 182 -3.03 9.80 -3.71
C ASN A 182 -3.68 11.16 -3.98
N ILE A 183 -3.41 11.76 -5.15
CA ILE A 183 -4.05 13.02 -5.54
C ILE A 183 -5.57 12.83 -5.71
N HIS A 184 -6.02 11.76 -6.35
CA HIS A 184 -7.45 11.46 -6.48
C HIS A 184 -8.14 11.22 -5.15
N ALA A 185 -7.50 10.50 -4.24
CA ALA A 185 -8.00 10.28 -2.88
C ALA A 185 -8.10 11.60 -2.11
N ALA A 186 -7.07 12.43 -2.16
CA ALA A 186 -7.06 13.76 -1.53
C ALA A 186 -8.13 14.67 -2.12
N LEU A 187 -8.32 14.64 -3.45
CA LEU A 187 -9.38 15.41 -4.12
C LEU A 187 -10.78 14.97 -3.65
N SER A 188 -11.01 13.67 -3.57
CA SER A 188 -12.28 13.12 -3.06
C SER A 188 -12.54 13.55 -1.62
N GLN A 189 -11.52 13.45 -0.76
CA GLN A 189 -11.59 13.88 0.63
C GLN A 189 -11.84 15.39 0.74
N THR A 190 -11.10 16.22 -0.01
CA THR A 190 -11.27 17.67 -0.04
C THR A 190 -12.68 18.06 -0.47
N ARG A 191 -13.24 17.39 -1.49
CA ARG A 191 -14.63 17.62 -1.93
C ARG A 191 -15.65 17.26 -0.84
N SER A 192 -15.40 16.19 -0.09
CA SER A 192 -16.25 15.84 1.05
C SER A 192 -16.22 16.91 2.14
N LEU A 193 -15.00 17.36 2.52
CA LEU A 193 -14.82 18.43 3.49
C LEU A 193 -15.41 19.77 3.03
N LEU A 194 -15.32 20.07 1.74
CA LEU A 194 -15.93 21.26 1.14
C LEU A 194 -17.45 21.23 1.26
N LYS A 195 -18.09 20.10 0.96
CA LYS A 195 -19.54 19.91 1.13
C LYS A 195 -19.97 20.08 2.59
N GLN A 196 -19.20 19.50 3.51
CA GLN A 196 -19.45 19.66 4.94
C GLN A 196 -19.34 21.13 5.34
N ALA A 197 -18.26 21.82 4.97
CA ALA A 197 -18.08 23.24 5.28
C ALA A 197 -19.19 24.11 4.65
N GLN A 198 -19.71 23.77 3.48
CA GLN A 198 -20.86 24.46 2.87
C GLN A 198 -22.15 24.25 3.69
N SER A 199 -22.39 23.02 4.17
CA SER A 199 -23.54 22.72 5.03
C SER A 199 -23.46 23.48 6.36
N ASP A 200 -22.28 23.44 7.01
CA ASP A 200 -22.03 24.15 8.27
C ASP A 200 -22.20 25.67 8.10
N LEU A 201 -21.78 26.22 6.95
CA LEU A 201 -21.92 27.62 6.63
C LEU A 201 -23.40 28.01 6.55
N MET A 202 -24.23 27.23 5.84
CA MET A 202 -25.66 27.47 5.73
C MET A 202 -26.35 27.41 7.10
N GLU A 203 -26.00 26.43 7.94
CA GLU A 203 -26.56 26.28 9.27
C GLU A 203 -26.19 27.48 10.19
N LYS A 204 -24.92 27.88 10.19
CA LYS A 204 -24.45 29.00 11.01
C LYS A 204 -25.02 30.32 10.51
N GLN A 205 -25.11 30.50 9.17
CA GLN A 205 -25.76 31.68 8.57
C GLN A 205 -27.22 31.82 9.03
N ALA A 206 -28.00 30.73 8.93
CA ALA A 206 -29.39 30.72 9.37
C ALA A 206 -29.51 31.02 10.89
N THR A 207 -28.56 30.51 11.67
CA THR A 207 -28.52 30.79 13.13
C THR A 207 -28.22 32.25 13.39
N VAL A 208 -27.25 32.85 12.71
CA VAL A 208 -26.94 34.28 12.83
C VAL A 208 -28.15 35.15 12.43
N ASP A 209 -28.80 34.82 11.31
CA ASP A 209 -29.96 35.57 10.83
C ASP A 209 -31.15 35.50 11.81
N LYS A 210 -31.37 34.31 12.42
CA LYS A 210 -32.35 34.15 13.49
C LYS A 210 -32.00 35.00 14.72
N MET A 211 -30.74 34.97 15.15
CA MET A 211 -30.28 35.79 16.29
C MET A 211 -30.41 37.30 16.01
N ARG A 212 -30.06 37.74 14.79
CA ARG A 212 -30.24 39.13 14.37
C ARG A 212 -31.69 39.56 14.42
N ALA A 213 -32.62 38.71 13.97
CA ALA A 213 -34.05 38.98 14.06
C ALA A 213 -34.50 39.09 15.54
N GLN A 214 -33.99 38.20 16.41
CA GLN A 214 -34.30 38.27 17.85
C GLN A 214 -33.71 39.54 18.51
N VAL A 215 -32.48 39.91 18.21
CA VAL A 215 -31.86 41.16 18.70
C VAL A 215 -32.65 42.37 18.24
N ALA A 216 -33.13 42.38 16.97
CA ALA A 216 -33.95 43.50 16.45
C ALA A 216 -35.32 43.61 17.12
N GLN A 217 -35.88 42.50 17.61
CA GLN A 217 -37.15 42.47 18.34
C GLN A 217 -36.99 42.76 19.84
N SER A 218 -35.78 42.55 20.39
CA SER A 218 -35.51 42.78 21.80
C SER A 218 -35.29 44.24 22.08
N SER A 219 -35.90 44.75 23.14
CA SER A 219 -35.64 46.14 23.60
C SER A 219 -34.25 46.23 24.24
N PRO A 220 -33.38 47.13 23.77
CA PRO A 220 -32.04 47.30 24.34
C PRO A 220 -32.07 47.86 25.78
N LEU A 221 -33.18 48.43 26.13
CA LEU A 221 -33.35 49.10 27.43
C LEU A 221 -34.65 48.64 28.12
N ILE A 222 -34.54 48.25 29.36
CA ILE A 222 -35.70 48.03 30.25
C ILE A 222 -35.98 49.30 31.01
N THR A 223 -37.19 49.83 30.83
CA THR A 223 -37.63 50.95 31.64
C THR A 223 -38.11 50.42 32.99
N LEU A 224 -37.28 50.49 33.98
CA LEU A 224 -37.66 50.16 35.35
C LEU A 224 -38.42 51.33 35.93
N SER A 225 -39.75 51.23 36.03
CA SER A 225 -40.54 52.12 36.89
C SER A 225 -40.57 51.49 38.29
N ARG A 226 -39.64 51.89 39.11
CA ARG A 226 -39.67 51.53 40.52
C ARG A 226 -40.59 52.54 41.26
N ALA A 227 -41.76 52.10 41.62
CA ALA A 227 -42.53 52.80 42.58
C ALA A 227 -41.77 52.70 43.90
N VAL A 228 -41.28 53.82 44.40
CA VAL A 228 -40.65 53.85 45.70
C VAL A 228 -41.78 53.71 46.73
N ASP A 229 -42.07 52.47 47.07
CA ASP A 229 -43.13 52.13 48.06
C ASP A 229 -42.50 51.84 49.41
N ASP A 230 -41.49 52.64 49.77
CA ASP A 230 -40.84 52.52 51.06
C ASP A 230 -41.53 53.49 52.07
N ARG A 231 -42.49 52.93 52.77
CA ARG A 231 -43.27 53.66 53.79
C ARG A 231 -42.40 54.42 54.78
N GLN A 232 -41.16 53.94 55.02
CA GLN A 232 -40.25 54.64 55.91
C GLN A 232 -39.74 55.93 55.27
N ILE A 233 -39.35 55.88 54.00
CA ILE A 233 -38.90 57.10 53.30
C ILE A 233 -40.04 58.13 53.20
N TRP A 234 -41.23 57.62 52.93
CA TRP A 234 -42.41 58.50 52.88
C TRP A 234 -42.79 59.09 54.28
N SER A 235 -42.63 58.32 55.36
CA SER A 235 -42.89 58.84 56.71
C SER A 235 -41.86 59.89 57.11
N ASP A 236 -40.59 59.70 56.79
CA ASP A 236 -39.50 60.63 57.06
C ASP A 236 -39.61 61.93 56.23
N LEU A 237 -40.01 61.80 54.97
CA LEU A 237 -40.28 62.95 54.10
C LEU A 237 -41.54 63.71 54.53
N ALA A 238 -42.58 63.00 54.93
CA ALA A 238 -43.80 63.60 55.44
C ALA A 238 -43.57 64.36 56.73
N GLN A 239 -42.69 63.83 57.62
CA GLN A 239 -42.33 64.59 58.87
C GLN A 239 -41.49 65.82 58.59
N LYS A 240 -40.69 65.86 57.57
CA LYS A 240 -39.84 66.99 57.18
C LYS A 240 -40.54 68.02 56.29
N ALA A 241 -41.56 67.58 55.55
CA ALA A 241 -42.27 68.41 54.57
C ALA A 241 -43.62 68.99 55.03
N ALA A 242 -44.01 68.84 56.32
CA ALA A 242 -45.20 69.48 56.79
C ALA A 242 -45.00 71.03 56.86
N PRO A 243 -45.77 71.81 56.10
CA PRO A 243 -47.22 71.66 55.87
C PRO A 243 -47.71 71.86 54.41
N ASP A 244 -46.94 71.52 53.38
CA ASP A 244 -47.38 71.74 52.00
C ASP A 244 -47.93 70.46 51.35
N PRO A 245 -49.29 70.33 51.26
CA PRO A 245 -49.91 69.16 50.65
C PRO A 245 -49.67 69.04 49.16
N GLU A 246 -49.30 70.14 48.46
CA GLU A 246 -48.92 70.04 47.02
C GLU A 246 -47.52 69.45 46.82
N ALA A 247 -46.59 69.73 47.76
CA ALA A 247 -45.26 69.14 47.69
C ALA A 247 -45.28 67.61 47.89
N LEU A 248 -46.14 67.12 48.78
CA LEU A 248 -46.37 65.70 49.03
C LEU A 248 -46.97 64.98 47.78
N LYS A 249 -47.87 65.68 47.09
CA LYS A 249 -48.50 65.18 45.89
C LYS A 249 -47.48 65.09 44.74
N LYS A 250 -46.61 66.08 44.61
CA LYS A 250 -45.52 66.06 43.63
C LYS A 250 -44.48 65.03 43.94
N LEU A 251 -44.17 64.74 45.20
CA LEU A 251 -43.25 63.65 45.60
C LEU A 251 -43.84 62.27 45.34
N ALA A 252 -45.17 62.11 45.50
CA ALA A 252 -45.79 60.80 45.12
C ALA A 252 -45.80 60.53 43.65
N GLU A 253 -45.58 61.50 42.77
CA GLU A 253 -45.48 61.36 41.32
C GLU A 253 -44.04 61.22 40.87
N ILE A 254 -43.05 61.27 41.77
CA ILE A 254 -41.66 61.02 41.40
C ILE A 254 -41.48 59.53 41.10
N HIS A 255 -41.72 59.20 39.84
CA HIS A 255 -41.30 57.89 39.29
C HIS A 255 -39.84 57.99 38.99
N ILE A 256 -39.01 57.26 39.75
CA ILE A 256 -37.60 57.10 39.39
C ILE A 256 -37.57 56.16 38.14
N LYS A 257 -37.45 56.79 36.99
CA LYS A 257 -37.24 56.04 35.74
C LYS A 257 -35.77 55.77 35.63
N GLY A 258 -35.37 54.58 36.02
CA GLY A 258 -34.05 54.04 35.71
C GLY A 258 -34.08 53.27 34.34
N GLN A 259 -33.12 53.52 33.50
CA GLN A 259 -32.91 52.73 32.30
C GLN A 259 -31.68 51.80 32.52
N GLU A 260 -31.93 50.54 32.62
CA GLU A 260 -30.86 49.51 32.66
C GLU A 260 -30.80 48.76 31.33
N GLN A 261 -29.61 48.38 30.97
CA GLN A 261 -29.49 47.52 29.78
C GLN A 261 -30.10 46.17 30.11
N SER A 262 -30.89 45.66 29.18
CA SER A 262 -31.46 44.32 29.32
C SER A 262 -30.36 43.28 29.28
N GLU A 263 -30.22 42.51 30.36
CA GLU A 263 -29.25 41.37 30.40
C GLU A 263 -29.49 40.40 29.27
N GLU A 264 -30.76 40.11 28.98
CA GLU A 264 -31.12 39.22 27.84
C GLU A 264 -30.63 39.76 26.50
N TYR A 265 -30.74 41.08 26.28
CA TYR A 265 -30.23 41.72 25.05
C TYR A 265 -28.70 41.63 24.97
N ILE A 266 -27.99 41.85 26.09
CA ILE A 266 -26.53 41.77 26.15
C ILE A 266 -26.07 40.34 25.87
N ASP A 267 -26.70 39.34 26.48
CA ASP A 267 -26.34 37.93 26.30
C ASP A 267 -26.64 37.43 24.90
N LEU A 268 -27.78 37.83 24.34
CA LEU A 268 -28.12 37.52 22.95
C LEU A 268 -27.12 38.15 21.98
N LYS A 269 -26.70 39.38 22.21
CA LYS A 269 -25.70 40.07 21.41
C LYS A 269 -24.33 39.44 21.51
N LYS A 270 -23.89 39.00 22.71
CA LYS A 270 -22.65 38.22 22.90
C LYS A 270 -22.71 36.88 22.15
N ALA A 271 -23.82 36.13 22.27
CA ALA A 271 -24.03 34.88 21.60
C ALA A 271 -23.98 35.04 20.05
N MET A 272 -24.58 36.13 19.53
CA MET A 272 -24.54 36.48 18.13
C MET A 272 -23.10 36.73 17.65
N LEU A 273 -22.31 37.52 18.38
CA LEU A 273 -20.92 37.83 18.06
C LEU A 273 -20.06 36.55 18.04
N VAL A 274 -20.22 35.65 19.01
CA VAL A 274 -19.52 34.35 19.02
C VAL A 274 -19.91 33.50 17.83
N THR A 275 -21.18 33.53 17.44
CA THR A 275 -21.66 32.78 16.27
C THR A 275 -21.16 33.39 14.96
N GLU A 276 -21.08 34.71 14.86
CA GLU A 276 -20.48 35.41 13.71
C GLU A 276 -18.98 35.09 13.58
N GLN A 277 -18.24 35.00 14.68
CA GLN A 277 -16.86 34.57 14.67
C GLN A 277 -16.75 33.13 14.15
N LYS A 278 -17.57 32.20 14.63
CA LYS A 278 -17.61 30.82 14.13
C LYS A 278 -17.97 30.75 12.63
N LEU A 279 -18.87 31.61 12.18
CA LEU A 279 -19.24 31.73 10.77
C LEU A 279 -18.04 32.15 9.93
N SER A 280 -17.24 33.11 10.39
CA SER A 280 -16.02 33.54 9.69
C SER A 280 -14.96 32.44 9.59
N GLU A 281 -14.81 31.63 10.68
CA GLU A 281 -13.92 30.46 10.65
C GLU A 281 -14.36 29.41 9.65
N VAL A 282 -15.66 29.09 9.57
CA VAL A 282 -16.19 28.12 8.60
C VAL A 282 -16.00 28.65 7.18
N LEU A 283 -16.18 29.94 6.96
CA LEU A 283 -15.97 30.59 5.67
C LEU A 283 -14.50 30.52 5.23
N ALA A 284 -13.58 30.75 6.15
CA ALA A 284 -12.14 30.61 5.89
C ALA A 284 -11.78 29.17 5.51
N ARG A 285 -12.30 28.16 6.25
CA ARG A 285 -12.10 26.72 5.92
C ARG A 285 -12.66 26.37 4.56
N ARG A 286 -13.86 26.82 4.22
CA ARG A 286 -14.44 26.60 2.90
C ARG A 286 -13.55 27.15 1.79
N ASN A 287 -13.06 28.38 1.95
CA ASN A 287 -12.18 29.01 0.96
C ASN A 287 -10.87 28.25 0.79
N LEU A 288 -10.26 27.80 1.91
CA LEU A 288 -9.07 26.95 1.90
C LEU A 288 -9.32 25.65 1.10
N TYR A 289 -10.41 24.93 1.38
CA TYR A 289 -10.73 23.70 0.65
C TYR A 289 -10.99 23.93 -0.83
N GLN A 290 -11.57 25.06 -1.22
CA GLN A 290 -11.72 25.43 -2.62
C GLN A 290 -10.38 25.68 -3.31
N GLU A 291 -9.43 26.33 -2.63
CA GLU A 291 -8.07 26.51 -3.16
C GLU A 291 -7.33 25.19 -3.30
N VAL A 292 -7.41 24.31 -2.29
CA VAL A 292 -6.82 22.97 -2.30
C VAL A 292 -7.40 22.13 -3.44
N GLU A 293 -8.72 22.15 -3.65
CA GLU A 293 -9.37 21.44 -4.76
C GLU A 293 -8.81 21.89 -6.11
N ARG A 294 -8.74 23.20 -6.34
CA ARG A 294 -8.18 23.76 -7.59
C ARG A 294 -6.72 23.38 -7.81
N LEU A 295 -5.90 23.44 -6.76
CA LEU A 295 -4.50 23.02 -6.83
C LEU A 295 -4.36 21.55 -7.20
N LEU A 296 -5.15 20.67 -6.60
CA LEU A 296 -5.15 19.24 -6.90
C LEU A 296 -5.60 18.97 -8.33
N GLU A 297 -6.63 19.65 -8.83
CA GLU A 297 -7.08 19.54 -10.22
C GLU A 297 -6.00 19.99 -11.22
N VAL A 298 -5.32 21.10 -10.97
CA VAL A 298 -4.19 21.54 -11.77
C VAL A 298 -3.08 20.50 -11.78
N ARG A 299 -2.76 19.90 -10.63
CA ARG A 299 -1.73 18.84 -10.55
C ARG A 299 -2.11 17.59 -11.32
N ILE A 300 -3.38 17.20 -11.32
CA ILE A 300 -3.88 16.08 -12.15
C ILE A 300 -3.70 16.39 -13.63
N SER A 301 -4.05 17.59 -14.06
CA SER A 301 -3.95 17.98 -15.47
C SER A 301 -2.50 18.04 -15.97
N VAL A 302 -1.57 18.48 -15.13
CA VAL A 302 -0.14 18.55 -15.46
C VAL A 302 0.47 17.14 -15.54
N ASN A 303 0.14 16.25 -14.61
CA ASN A 303 0.65 14.86 -14.62
C ASN A 303 0.06 14.02 -15.77
N GLY A 304 -1.05 14.44 -16.36
CA GLY A 304 -1.66 13.76 -17.54
C GLY A 304 -1.11 14.21 -18.89
N SER A 305 -0.38 15.31 -18.92
CA SER A 305 0.18 15.89 -20.15
C SER A 305 1.71 15.73 -20.08
N ASP A 306 2.28 14.99 -21.03
CA ASP A 306 3.73 14.78 -21.22
C ASP A 306 4.47 16.08 -21.61
N LYS A 307 3.74 17.16 -21.76
CA LYS A 307 4.28 18.51 -21.93
C LYS A 307 4.41 19.12 -20.54
N SER A 308 5.65 19.47 -20.16
CA SER A 308 5.92 20.47 -19.15
C SER A 308 5.12 21.75 -19.56
N VAL A 309 3.82 21.74 -19.23
CA VAL A 309 3.04 22.95 -19.26
C VAL A 309 3.74 23.83 -18.23
N LYS A 310 4.59 24.73 -18.71
CA LYS A 310 4.90 25.93 -17.98
C LYS A 310 3.53 26.41 -17.53
N ILE A 311 3.22 26.22 -16.24
CA ILE A 311 2.05 26.82 -15.61
C ILE A 311 2.22 28.27 -15.99
N GLY A 312 1.43 28.72 -16.97
CA GLY A 312 1.44 30.10 -17.38
C GLY A 312 1.28 30.86 -16.10
N ALA A 313 2.23 31.71 -15.81
CA ALA A 313 2.29 32.57 -14.66
C ALA A 313 1.14 33.58 -14.67
N GLU A 314 -0.09 33.10 -14.68
CA GLU A 314 -1.20 33.78 -14.05
C GLU A 314 -1.01 33.48 -12.57
N ASP A 315 -0.24 34.39 -11.94
CA ASP A 315 0.04 34.46 -10.51
C ASP A 315 -1.23 34.58 -9.66
N LYS A 316 -2.06 33.54 -9.66
CA LYS A 316 -2.97 33.31 -8.55
C LYS A 316 -2.13 32.77 -7.43
N LYS A 317 -1.65 33.68 -6.60
CA LYS A 317 -0.96 33.37 -5.36
C LYS A 317 -1.91 32.55 -4.50
N TYR A 318 -1.73 31.25 -4.51
CA TYR A 318 -2.45 30.36 -3.59
C TYR A 318 -1.99 30.62 -2.16
N SER A 319 -2.88 30.38 -1.20
CA SER A 319 -2.45 30.52 0.20
C SER A 319 -1.33 29.52 0.53
N SER A 320 -0.41 29.94 1.36
CA SER A 320 0.69 29.08 1.82
C SER A 320 0.19 27.79 2.51
N GLU A 321 -1.00 27.84 3.11
CA GLU A 321 -1.65 26.71 3.75
C GLU A 321 -2.16 25.69 2.74
N ALA A 322 -2.77 26.13 1.63
CA ALA A 322 -3.24 25.25 0.57
C ALA A 322 -2.05 24.55 -0.13
N GLU A 323 -0.97 25.30 -0.38
CA GLU A 323 0.27 24.72 -0.94
C GLU A 323 0.91 23.72 0.01
N LEU A 324 0.97 24.03 1.31
CA LEU A 324 1.50 23.12 2.33
C LEU A 324 0.71 21.82 2.38
N TYR A 325 -0.63 21.91 2.37
CA TYR A 325 -1.51 20.74 2.37
C TYR A 325 -1.26 19.86 1.15
N VAL A 326 -1.28 20.43 -0.06
CA VAL A 326 -1.03 19.69 -1.29
C VAL A 326 0.36 19.07 -1.31
N ASN A 327 1.39 19.81 -0.90
CA ASN A 327 2.75 19.31 -0.82
C ASN A 327 2.89 18.17 0.21
N THR A 328 2.14 18.21 1.31
CA THR A 328 2.13 17.14 2.30
C THR A 328 1.49 15.88 1.72
N VAL A 329 0.36 15.99 1.04
CA VAL A 329 -0.28 14.88 0.33
C VAL A 329 0.65 14.30 -0.75
N MET A 330 1.36 15.14 -1.48
CA MET A 330 2.31 14.72 -2.51
C MET A 330 3.55 14.04 -1.95
N LYS A 331 4.02 14.46 -0.78
CA LYS A 331 5.20 13.90 -0.09
C LYS A 331 4.90 12.65 0.73
N SER A 332 3.65 12.41 1.12
CA SER A 332 3.24 11.22 1.86
C SER A 332 3.20 9.99 0.94
N SER A 333 4.33 9.68 0.30
CA SER A 333 4.46 8.44 -0.43
C SER A 333 4.76 7.31 0.55
N GLU A 334 3.86 6.35 0.63
CA GLU A 334 4.04 5.12 1.41
C GLU A 334 5.19 4.26 0.86
N ILE A 335 5.71 4.62 -0.31
CA ILE A 335 6.77 3.90 -0.99
C ILE A 335 7.69 4.85 -1.74
N VAL A 336 8.99 4.58 -1.70
CA VAL A 336 10.02 5.34 -2.40
C VAL A 336 10.95 4.42 -3.18
N GLN A 337 11.61 4.96 -4.18
CA GLN A 337 12.69 4.27 -4.85
C GLN A 337 13.91 4.19 -3.92
N PHE A 338 14.44 2.97 -3.71
CA PHE A 338 15.64 2.74 -2.92
C PHE A 338 16.85 2.52 -3.84
N GLY A 339 17.67 3.54 -3.97
CA GLY A 339 18.82 3.54 -4.85
C GLY A 339 18.47 3.59 -6.34
N GLU A 340 19.50 3.70 -7.18
CA GLU A 340 19.33 3.62 -8.63
C GLU A 340 19.33 2.16 -9.11
N PRO A 341 18.54 1.83 -10.17
CA PRO A 341 18.59 0.52 -10.79
C PRO A 341 19.99 0.20 -11.29
N GLY A 342 20.50 -0.97 -10.91
CA GLY A 342 21.83 -1.42 -11.21
C GLY A 342 21.88 -2.76 -11.92
N LEU A 343 23.03 -3.09 -12.51
CA LEU A 343 23.31 -4.42 -13.08
C LEU A 343 23.77 -5.38 -11.99
N ILE A 344 23.16 -6.56 -11.90
CA ILE A 344 23.59 -7.60 -10.97
C ILE A 344 24.70 -8.46 -11.57
N SER A 345 24.49 -8.98 -12.73
CA SER A 345 25.45 -9.83 -13.45
C SER A 345 24.96 -10.21 -14.84
N ALA A 346 25.90 -10.46 -15.73
CA ALA A 346 25.62 -11.24 -16.94
C ALA A 346 25.74 -12.72 -16.58
N THR A 347 24.64 -13.46 -16.51
CA THR A 347 24.72 -14.89 -16.23
C THR A 347 25.23 -15.67 -17.43
N ARG A 348 26.51 -15.97 -17.44
CA ARG A 348 27.07 -17.08 -18.25
C ARG A 348 26.71 -18.39 -17.54
N GLY A 349 25.44 -18.76 -17.52
CA GLY A 349 25.01 -20.06 -17.04
C GLY A 349 25.42 -21.22 -18.00
N ALA A 350 26.15 -20.92 -19.09
CA ALA A 350 26.58 -21.88 -20.08
C ALA A 350 27.37 -23.02 -19.45
N LEU A 351 28.40 -22.74 -18.65
CA LEU A 351 29.24 -23.76 -18.01
C LEU A 351 28.46 -24.69 -17.08
N LYS A 352 27.59 -24.13 -16.23
CA LYS A 352 26.76 -24.97 -15.32
C LYS A 352 25.76 -25.83 -16.08
N LYS A 353 25.13 -25.28 -17.13
CA LYS A 353 24.17 -25.99 -17.97
C LYS A 353 24.86 -27.06 -18.79
N THR A 354 26.05 -26.78 -19.36
CA THR A 354 26.85 -27.76 -20.11
C THR A 354 27.30 -28.91 -19.19
N GLY A 355 27.71 -28.60 -17.95
CA GLY A 355 28.08 -29.62 -16.97
C GLY A 355 26.91 -30.53 -16.57
N LEU A 356 25.72 -29.98 -16.39
CA LEU A 356 24.52 -30.76 -16.11
C LEU A 356 24.10 -31.62 -17.30
N PHE A 357 24.26 -31.09 -18.52
CA PHE A 357 24.00 -31.84 -19.76
C PHE A 357 24.99 -32.96 -19.95
N PHE A 358 26.26 -32.79 -19.58
CA PHE A 358 27.27 -33.83 -19.56
C PHE A 358 26.88 -35.01 -18.67
N ILE A 359 26.43 -34.73 -17.43
CA ILE A 359 26.00 -35.78 -16.50
C ILE A 359 24.78 -36.53 -17.03
N ALA A 360 23.78 -35.79 -17.56
CA ALA A 360 22.59 -36.38 -18.13
C ALA A 360 22.89 -37.25 -19.39
N SER A 361 23.79 -36.79 -20.26
CA SER A 361 24.19 -37.52 -21.45
C SER A 361 25.00 -38.80 -21.12
N LEU A 362 25.81 -38.74 -20.06
CA LEU A 362 26.53 -39.91 -19.54
C LEU A 362 25.55 -40.95 -18.99
N GLY A 363 24.58 -40.55 -18.18
CA GLY A 363 23.53 -41.45 -17.68
C GLY A 363 22.75 -42.11 -18.82
N LEU A 364 22.34 -41.32 -19.83
CA LEU A 364 21.60 -41.81 -20.97
C LEU A 364 22.45 -42.80 -21.83
N ALA A 365 23.72 -42.48 -22.05
CA ALA A 365 24.63 -43.36 -22.79
C ALA A 365 24.83 -44.72 -22.09
N CYS A 366 25.01 -44.70 -20.79
CA CYS A 366 25.11 -45.91 -19.97
C CYS A 366 23.83 -46.73 -20.01
N PHE A 367 22.66 -46.05 -19.90
CA PHE A 367 21.36 -46.70 -20.00
C PHE A 367 21.14 -47.33 -21.37
N CYS A 368 21.42 -46.65 -22.45
CA CYS A 368 21.30 -47.17 -23.81
C CYS A 368 22.25 -48.35 -24.04
N ALA A 369 23.48 -48.31 -23.50
CA ALA A 369 24.41 -49.43 -23.58
C ALA A 369 23.88 -50.67 -22.86
N PHE A 370 23.29 -50.49 -21.70
CA PHE A 370 22.64 -51.53 -20.90
C PHE A 370 21.45 -52.16 -21.63
N VAL A 371 20.48 -51.34 -22.09
CA VAL A 371 19.29 -51.83 -22.81
C VAL A 371 19.67 -52.62 -24.06
N ARG A 372 20.68 -52.15 -24.82
CA ARG A 372 21.15 -52.84 -26.02
C ARG A 372 21.79 -54.19 -25.71
N GLU A 373 22.53 -54.36 -24.61
CA GLU A 373 23.16 -55.62 -24.21
C GLU A 373 22.11 -56.58 -23.67
N TRP A 374 21.19 -56.11 -22.87
CA TRP A 374 20.07 -56.87 -22.34
C TRP A 374 19.15 -57.39 -23.47
N GLY A 375 18.83 -56.54 -24.44
CA GLY A 375 18.05 -56.94 -25.61
C GLY A 375 18.75 -57.98 -26.50
N LYS A 376 20.07 -57.97 -26.59
CA LYS A 376 20.83 -59.06 -27.31
C LYS A 376 20.77 -60.37 -26.58
N GLY A 377 20.84 -60.32 -25.22
CA GLY A 377 20.68 -61.56 -24.43
C GLY A 377 19.32 -62.23 -24.64
N LEU A 378 18.25 -61.43 -24.68
CA LEU A 378 16.89 -61.91 -24.95
C LEU A 378 16.70 -62.50 -26.39
N LEU A 379 17.38 -61.91 -27.38
CA LEU A 379 17.31 -62.38 -28.78
C LEU A 379 18.19 -63.58 -29.06
N SER A 380 19.24 -63.85 -28.26
CA SER A 380 20.13 -64.98 -28.41
C SER A 380 19.63 -66.25 -27.67
N SER A 381 18.63 -66.09 -26.79
CA SER A 381 17.99 -67.22 -26.08
C SER A 381 16.77 -67.78 -26.81
N ARG A 382 16.41 -67.26 -27.96
CA ARG A 382 15.50 -67.86 -28.95
C ARG A 382 16.25 -68.50 -30.08
#